data_2954452db17111348f952bb5060f4513
#
_entry.id   2954452db17111348f952bb5060f4513
#
_cell.length_a   1.000
_cell.length_b   1.000
_cell.length_c   1.000
_cell.angle_alpha   90.00
_cell.angle_beta   90.00
_cell.angle_gamma   90.00
#
_symmetry.space_group_name_H-M   'P 1'
#
loop_
_entity.id
_entity.type
_entity.pdbx_description
1 polymer ?
#
loop_
_entity_poly.entity_id
_entity_poly.type
_entity_poly.pdbx_seq_one_letter_code
_entity_poly.pdbx_strand_id
1 'polypeptide(L)'
;LRTLQKDAGILLSSLHPKAVLAALDECPAAVLASHPLAILVLMRSMFNWRNIPKMLELKELLLTAISENTALSAQEKGDLRGECDLIMSFLCYNDISAMSRLHRSASAQMSRKAISIQSGGGWTFGSPSVLMMFYRAPGELQSELAEMDECMPHYYKITGNHGQGAETIMRAEAAFLQGRLTDAHIELESACARIQDNGQANMALC
;
A
#
# COMPACT_ATOMS: atom_id res chain seq x y z
N LEU A 1 -10.22 6.26 18.27
CA LEU A 1 -8.97 6.63 17.56
C LEU A 1 -7.74 5.92 18.13
N ARG A 2 -7.55 5.92 19.48
CA ARG A 2 -6.40 5.24 20.12
C ARG A 2 -6.31 3.75 19.80
N THR A 3 -7.44 3.06 19.66
CA THR A 3 -7.49 1.65 19.26
C THR A 3 -6.98 1.49 17.83
N LEU A 4 -7.42 2.34 16.90
CA LEU A 4 -6.99 2.29 15.49
C LEU A 4 -5.47 2.46 15.34
N GLN A 5 -4.85 3.29 16.18
CA GLN A 5 -3.40 3.48 16.18
C GLN A 5 -2.63 2.24 16.64
N LYS A 6 -3.26 1.39 17.48
CA LYS A 6 -2.62 0.21 18.05
C LYS A 6 -2.84 -1.06 17.22
N ASP A 7 -4.02 -1.20 16.62
CA ASP A 7 -4.43 -2.42 15.92
C ASP A 7 -4.33 -2.32 14.39
N ALA A 8 -3.78 -1.22 13.88
CA ALA A 8 -3.63 -0.96 12.44
C ALA A 8 -4.94 -1.12 11.65
N GLY A 9 -6.08 -0.89 12.30
CA GLY A 9 -7.39 -0.97 11.69
C GLY A 9 -7.99 -2.38 11.62
N ILE A 10 -7.46 -3.37 12.32
CA ILE A 10 -8.06 -4.72 12.40
C ILE A 10 -9.51 -4.62 12.83
N LEU A 11 -9.80 -3.83 13.87
CA LEU A 11 -11.15 -3.62 14.37
C LEU A 11 -12.07 -3.04 13.28
N LEU A 12 -11.57 -2.17 12.40
CA LEU A 12 -12.38 -1.58 11.33
C LEU A 12 -12.89 -2.63 10.34
N SER A 13 -12.14 -3.72 10.13
CA SER A 13 -12.55 -4.80 9.22
C SER A 13 -13.81 -5.54 9.72
N SER A 14 -14.08 -5.51 11.04
CA SER A 14 -15.26 -6.09 11.66
C SER A 14 -16.45 -5.12 11.77
N LEU A 15 -16.24 -3.83 11.49
CA LEU A 15 -17.27 -2.81 11.57
C LEU A 15 -17.89 -2.55 10.18
N HIS A 16 -19.18 -2.21 10.20
CA HIS A 16 -19.85 -1.83 8.96
C HIS A 16 -19.37 -0.45 8.50
N PRO A 17 -18.93 -0.27 7.23
CA PRO A 17 -18.39 1.00 6.73
C PRO A 17 -19.26 2.21 7.00
N LYS A 18 -20.59 2.10 6.84
CA LYS A 18 -21.53 3.19 7.10
C LYS A 18 -21.51 3.68 8.56
N ALA A 19 -21.33 2.77 9.52
CA ALA A 19 -21.28 3.15 10.94
C ALA A 19 -19.98 3.92 11.23
N VAL A 20 -18.88 3.52 10.63
CA VAL A 20 -17.58 4.23 10.76
C VAL A 20 -17.66 5.61 10.12
N LEU A 21 -18.25 5.73 8.92
CA LEU A 21 -18.43 7.01 8.25
C LEU A 21 -19.29 7.97 9.09
N ALA A 22 -20.43 7.51 9.62
CA ALA A 22 -21.27 8.32 10.50
C ALA A 22 -20.50 8.82 11.74
N ALA A 23 -19.73 7.93 12.38
CA ALA A 23 -18.89 8.32 13.52
C ALA A 23 -17.78 9.32 13.16
N LEU A 24 -17.24 9.24 11.92
CA LEU A 24 -16.26 10.20 11.42
C LEU A 24 -16.89 11.57 11.14
N ASP A 25 -18.10 11.61 10.59
CA ASP A 25 -18.79 12.85 10.29
C ASP A 25 -19.20 13.61 11.58
N GLU A 26 -19.43 12.88 12.67
CA GLU A 26 -19.68 13.45 14.00
C GLU A 26 -18.40 13.82 14.76
N CYS A 27 -17.23 13.34 14.33
CA CYS A 27 -15.97 13.56 15.02
C CYS A 27 -15.40 14.95 14.70
N PRO A 28 -15.15 15.82 15.69
CA PRO A 28 -14.54 17.11 15.43
C PRO A 28 -13.17 16.97 14.74
N ALA A 29 -12.92 17.78 13.72
CA ALA A 29 -11.65 17.76 12.96
C ALA A 29 -10.40 17.93 13.86
N ALA A 30 -10.51 18.76 14.92
CA ALA A 30 -9.41 18.95 15.88
C ALA A 30 -9.09 17.66 16.67
N VAL A 31 -10.11 16.82 16.94
CA VAL A 31 -9.91 15.54 17.60
C VAL A 31 -9.22 14.55 16.64
N LEU A 32 -9.63 14.50 15.38
CA LEU A 32 -8.97 13.70 14.36
C LEU A 32 -7.52 14.16 14.16
N ALA A 33 -7.29 15.47 14.00
CA ALA A 33 -5.97 16.06 13.79
C ALA A 33 -4.98 15.74 14.94
N SER A 34 -5.48 15.56 16.17
CA SER A 34 -4.64 15.14 17.31
C SER A 34 -4.22 13.66 17.27
N HIS A 35 -4.70 12.89 16.27
CA HIS A 35 -4.43 11.46 16.11
C HIS A 35 -3.99 11.11 14.67
N PRO A 36 -2.84 11.63 14.19
CA PRO A 36 -2.43 11.48 12.79
C PRO A 36 -2.27 10.01 12.35
N LEU A 37 -1.80 9.13 13.23
CA LEU A 37 -1.71 7.70 12.92
C LEU A 37 -3.11 7.06 12.69
N ALA A 38 -4.13 7.49 13.43
CA ALA A 38 -5.49 7.02 13.20
C ALA A 38 -6.04 7.50 11.85
N ILE A 39 -5.67 8.73 11.42
CA ILE A 39 -6.05 9.23 10.10
C ILE A 39 -5.47 8.35 9.00
N LEU A 40 -4.20 7.94 9.09
CA LEU A 40 -3.57 7.03 8.11
C LEU A 40 -4.34 5.70 8.00
N VAL A 41 -4.68 5.09 9.14
CA VAL A 41 -5.47 3.86 9.17
C VAL A 41 -6.85 4.05 8.53
N LEU A 42 -7.49 5.17 8.82
CA LEU A 42 -8.79 5.52 8.22
C LEU A 42 -8.66 5.75 6.70
N MET A 43 -7.63 6.46 6.23
CA MET A 43 -7.36 6.63 4.80
C MET A 43 -7.22 5.27 4.09
N ARG A 44 -6.47 4.34 4.68
CA ARG A 44 -6.34 2.97 4.14
C ARG A 44 -7.67 2.24 4.10
N SER A 45 -8.52 2.40 5.12
CA SER A 45 -9.86 1.82 5.14
C SER A 45 -10.79 2.45 4.10
N MET A 46 -10.72 3.77 3.90
CA MET A 46 -11.48 4.47 2.86
C MET A 46 -11.10 3.96 1.46
N PHE A 47 -9.81 3.71 1.21
CA PHE A 47 -9.35 3.07 -0.03
C PHE A 47 -10.00 1.69 -0.21
N ASN A 48 -9.96 0.83 0.81
CA ASN A 48 -10.55 -0.51 0.77
C ASN A 48 -12.07 -0.47 0.51
N TRP A 49 -12.75 0.53 1.05
CA TRP A 49 -14.20 0.74 0.87
C TRP A 49 -14.54 1.55 -0.39
N ARG A 50 -13.52 1.88 -1.22
CA ARG A 50 -13.67 2.66 -2.45
C ARG A 50 -14.27 4.05 -2.23
N ASN A 51 -14.13 4.60 -1.02
CA ASN A 51 -14.53 5.97 -0.69
C ASN A 51 -13.36 6.94 -0.88
N ILE A 52 -12.96 7.13 -2.13
CA ILE A 52 -11.83 7.99 -2.49
C ILE A 52 -12.03 9.46 -2.09
N PRO A 53 -13.23 10.06 -2.22
CA PRO A 53 -13.43 11.43 -1.77
C PRO A 53 -13.10 11.62 -0.28
N LYS A 54 -13.58 10.72 0.60
CA LYS A 54 -13.28 10.80 2.04
C LYS A 54 -11.80 10.51 2.35
N MET A 55 -11.17 9.62 1.60
CA MET A 55 -9.73 9.39 1.70
C MET A 55 -8.92 10.67 1.41
N LEU A 56 -9.28 11.42 0.37
CA LEU A 56 -8.60 12.67 0.03
C LEU A 56 -8.86 13.78 1.06
N GLU A 57 -10.08 13.88 1.59
CA GLU A 57 -10.39 14.78 2.70
C GLU A 57 -9.52 14.51 3.93
N LEU A 58 -9.41 13.24 4.32
CA LEU A 58 -8.56 12.80 5.44
C LEU A 58 -7.07 13.08 5.17
N LYS A 59 -6.60 12.95 3.93
CA LYS A 59 -5.23 13.31 3.54
C LYS A 59 -4.96 14.79 3.80
N GLU A 60 -5.84 15.69 3.35
CA GLU A 60 -5.64 17.13 3.56
C GLU A 60 -5.63 17.48 5.05
N LEU A 61 -6.54 16.88 5.83
CA LEU A 61 -6.54 17.02 7.28
C LEU A 61 -5.22 16.53 7.91
N LEU A 62 -4.71 15.38 7.47
CA LEU A 62 -3.44 14.83 7.94
C LEU A 62 -2.27 15.77 7.66
N LEU A 63 -2.15 16.26 6.43
CA LEU A 63 -1.05 17.14 6.02
C LEU A 63 -1.07 18.46 6.79
N THR A 64 -2.25 19.04 7.02
CA THR A 64 -2.44 20.22 7.86
C THR A 64 -2.03 19.92 9.30
N ALA A 65 -2.51 18.84 9.88
CA ALA A 65 -2.17 18.42 11.24
C ALA A 65 -0.66 18.21 11.43
N ILE A 66 0.03 17.61 10.46
CA ILE A 66 1.49 17.42 10.50
C ILE A 66 2.22 18.76 10.46
N SER A 67 1.77 19.70 9.62
CA SER A 67 2.42 21.01 9.47
C SER A 67 2.30 21.85 10.72
N GLU A 68 1.12 21.88 11.32
CA GLU A 68 0.79 22.71 12.49
C GLU A 68 1.28 22.13 13.82
N ASN A 69 1.49 20.83 13.91
CA ASN A 69 1.91 20.18 15.12
C ASN A 69 3.41 20.45 15.43
N THR A 70 3.65 21.33 16.38
CA THR A 70 5.01 21.68 16.83
C THR A 70 5.62 20.66 17.79
N ALA A 71 4.84 19.75 18.35
CA ALA A 71 5.31 18.71 19.26
C ALA A 71 5.95 17.51 18.52
N LEU A 72 5.65 17.35 17.23
CA LEU A 72 6.24 16.29 16.40
C LEU A 72 7.66 16.69 15.98
N SER A 73 8.60 15.77 16.16
CA SER A 73 9.96 15.88 15.62
C SER A 73 9.94 15.83 14.07
N ALA A 74 11.02 16.27 13.45
CA ALA A 74 11.18 16.19 11.99
C ALA A 74 11.04 14.74 11.46
N GLN A 75 11.57 13.77 12.22
CA GLN A 75 11.48 12.36 11.84
C GLN A 75 10.04 11.82 11.93
N GLU A 76 9.31 12.14 13.00
CA GLU A 76 7.90 11.74 13.12
C GLU A 76 7.04 12.36 12.01
N LYS A 77 7.30 13.62 11.64
CA LYS A 77 6.64 14.26 10.49
C LYS A 77 6.99 13.56 9.17
N GLY A 78 8.25 13.13 9.02
CA GLY A 78 8.72 12.34 7.88
C GLY A 78 8.02 11.00 7.80
N ASP A 79 7.95 10.26 8.91
CA ASP A 79 7.27 8.97 8.98
C ASP A 79 5.78 9.07 8.59
N LEU A 80 5.09 10.09 9.07
CA LEU A 80 3.67 10.31 8.76
C LEU A 80 3.45 10.69 7.30
N ARG A 81 4.29 11.57 6.73
CA ARG A 81 4.22 11.95 5.32
C ARG A 81 4.56 10.78 4.40
N GLY A 82 5.62 10.03 4.73
CA GLY A 82 6.02 8.85 3.98
C GLY A 82 4.93 7.77 3.97
N GLU A 83 4.28 7.52 5.11
CA GLU A 83 3.16 6.58 5.16
C GLU A 83 1.92 7.11 4.43
N CYS A 84 1.71 8.42 4.39
CA CYS A 84 0.69 9.04 3.54
C CYS A 84 0.99 8.78 2.05
N ASP A 85 2.24 9.01 1.59
CA ASP A 85 2.66 8.72 0.22
C ASP A 85 2.46 7.24 -0.13
N LEU A 86 2.79 6.34 0.79
CA LEU A 86 2.57 4.92 0.63
C LEU A 86 1.08 4.58 0.40
N ILE A 87 0.18 5.16 1.20
CA ILE A 87 -1.27 4.93 1.03
C ILE A 87 -1.76 5.54 -0.29
N MET A 88 -1.25 6.71 -0.66
CA MET A 88 -1.61 7.37 -1.92
C MET A 88 -1.13 6.58 -3.14
N SER A 89 -0.06 5.79 -3.01
CA SER A 89 0.44 4.94 -4.10
C SER A 89 -0.60 3.91 -4.58
N PHE A 90 -1.54 3.51 -3.71
CA PHE A 90 -2.60 2.58 -4.08
C PHE A 90 -3.59 3.16 -5.09
N LEU A 91 -3.68 4.48 -5.21
CA LEU A 91 -4.48 5.12 -6.27
C LEU A 91 -3.77 5.08 -7.64
N CYS A 92 -2.46 4.81 -7.65
CA CYS A 92 -1.63 4.74 -8.84
C CYS A 92 -1.44 3.31 -9.36
N TYR A 93 -2.29 2.35 -8.93
CA TYR A 93 -2.11 0.94 -9.29
C TYR A 93 -2.09 0.70 -10.81
N ASN A 94 -2.67 1.54 -11.60
CA ASN A 94 -2.53 1.54 -13.04
C ASN A 94 -1.40 2.43 -13.56
N ASP A 95 -0.46 2.93 -12.77
CA ASP A 95 0.67 3.77 -13.13
C ASP A 95 1.89 3.40 -12.30
N ILE A 96 2.62 2.42 -12.80
CA ILE A 96 3.78 1.90 -12.09
C ILE A 96 4.84 2.97 -11.84
N SER A 97 5.00 3.92 -12.76
CA SER A 97 5.95 5.02 -12.59
C SER A 97 5.49 6.00 -11.51
N ALA A 98 4.19 6.32 -11.43
CA ALA A 98 3.64 7.14 -10.36
C ALA A 98 3.71 6.40 -9.01
N MET A 99 3.37 5.11 -8.98
CA MET A 99 3.50 4.27 -7.81
C MET A 99 4.95 4.21 -7.31
N SER A 100 5.91 3.99 -8.21
CA SER A 100 7.34 3.94 -7.91
C SER A 100 7.84 5.23 -7.27
N ARG A 101 7.47 6.38 -7.81
CA ARG A 101 7.83 7.69 -7.22
C ARG A 101 7.36 7.80 -5.77
N LEU A 102 6.13 7.37 -5.48
CA LEU A 102 5.56 7.41 -4.14
C LEU A 102 6.20 6.39 -3.19
N HIS A 103 6.52 5.18 -3.67
CA HIS A 103 7.26 4.19 -2.88
C HIS A 103 8.67 4.66 -2.52
N ARG A 104 9.39 5.27 -3.47
CA ARG A 104 10.72 5.86 -3.23
C ARG A 104 10.64 7.01 -2.23
N SER A 105 9.66 7.92 -2.40
CA SER A 105 9.39 9.03 -1.47
C SER A 105 9.12 8.53 -0.06
N ALA A 106 8.21 7.56 0.08
CA ALA A 106 7.88 6.95 1.35
C ALA A 106 9.10 6.28 2.00
N SER A 107 9.83 5.45 1.25
CA SER A 107 11.02 4.76 1.75
C SER A 107 12.15 5.69 2.17
N ALA A 108 12.27 6.86 1.55
CA ALA A 108 13.27 7.88 1.92
C ALA A 108 12.89 8.63 3.20
N GLN A 109 11.60 8.84 3.46
CA GLN A 109 11.11 9.59 4.61
C GLN A 109 10.93 8.74 5.87
N MET A 110 10.55 7.45 5.71
CA MET A 110 10.15 6.60 6.83
C MET A 110 11.35 5.94 7.50
N SER A 111 11.42 6.08 8.83
CA SER A 111 12.37 5.38 9.70
C SER A 111 11.79 4.10 10.33
N ARG A 112 10.47 3.91 10.24
CA ARG A 112 9.71 2.77 10.78
C ARG A 112 8.87 2.09 9.70
N LYS A 113 8.39 0.90 10.02
CA LYS A 113 7.39 0.23 9.17
C LYS A 113 6.04 0.96 9.25
N ALA A 114 5.29 0.88 8.15
CA ALA A 114 3.93 1.40 8.10
C ALA A 114 3.04 0.68 9.13
N ILE A 115 2.19 1.43 9.81
CA ILE A 115 1.19 0.86 10.73
C ILE A 115 -0.14 0.56 10.04
N SER A 116 -0.42 1.23 8.93
CA SER A 116 -1.66 1.07 8.15
C SER A 116 -1.68 -0.18 7.28
N ILE A 117 -0.55 -0.90 7.17
CA ILE A 117 -0.42 -2.11 6.37
C ILE A 117 0.03 -3.26 7.26
N GLN A 118 -0.75 -4.33 7.25
CA GLN A 118 -0.37 -5.57 7.91
C GLN A 118 0.45 -6.43 6.95
N SER A 119 1.64 -6.88 7.37
CA SER A 119 2.55 -7.67 6.55
C SER A 119 1.91 -8.97 6.03
N GLY A 120 1.03 -9.60 6.81
CA GLY A 120 0.29 -10.80 6.43
C GLY A 120 -1.07 -10.52 5.73
N GLY A 121 -1.39 -9.27 5.42
CA GLY A 121 -2.64 -8.90 4.75
C GLY A 121 -2.66 -9.27 3.27
N GLY A 122 -3.86 -9.34 2.66
CA GLY A 122 -4.02 -9.56 1.23
C GLY A 122 -3.37 -8.45 0.41
N TRP A 123 -2.69 -8.81 -0.67
CA TRP A 123 -1.95 -7.86 -1.50
C TRP A 123 -2.72 -7.38 -2.73
N THR A 124 -3.39 -8.26 -3.43
CA THR A 124 -3.92 -7.98 -4.79
C THR A 124 -5.33 -7.37 -4.81
N PHE A 125 -5.98 -7.13 -3.68
CA PHE A 125 -7.36 -6.60 -3.63
C PHE A 125 -8.37 -7.33 -4.53
N GLY A 126 -8.18 -8.63 -4.72
CA GLY A 126 -9.04 -9.44 -5.58
C GLY A 126 -8.70 -9.35 -7.07
N SER A 127 -7.63 -8.69 -7.45
CA SER A 127 -7.10 -8.82 -8.81
C SER A 127 -6.38 -10.16 -8.95
N PRO A 128 -6.75 -11.00 -9.94
CA PRO A 128 -6.11 -12.29 -10.12
C PRO A 128 -4.72 -12.21 -10.77
N SER A 129 -4.27 -11.01 -11.19
CA SER A 129 -3.05 -10.83 -11.97
C SER A 129 -2.33 -9.55 -11.57
N VAL A 130 -1.04 -9.68 -11.27
CA VAL A 130 -0.16 -8.53 -10.98
C VAL A 130 0.09 -7.74 -12.26
N LEU A 131 0.32 -8.44 -13.37
CA LEU A 131 0.54 -7.82 -14.67
C LEU A 131 -0.66 -6.96 -15.10
N MET A 132 -1.87 -7.49 -14.98
CA MET A 132 -3.09 -6.78 -15.35
C MET A 132 -3.39 -5.57 -14.46
N MET A 133 -2.83 -5.53 -13.26
CA MET A 133 -2.94 -4.34 -12.40
C MET A 133 -2.11 -3.17 -12.92
N PHE A 134 -1.01 -3.42 -13.60
CA PHE A 134 -0.03 -2.39 -13.93
C PHE A 134 0.16 -2.17 -15.43
N TYR A 135 0.03 -3.20 -16.26
CA TYR A 135 0.22 -3.07 -17.71
C TYR A 135 -0.84 -2.18 -18.37
N ARG A 136 -0.40 -1.19 -19.13
CA ARG A 136 -1.26 -0.15 -19.67
C ARG A 136 -1.23 0.03 -21.15
N ALA A 137 -0.03 0.08 -21.70
CA ALA A 137 0.17 0.50 -23.08
C ALA A 137 0.94 -0.55 -23.85
N PRO A 138 0.51 -0.88 -25.08
CA PRO A 138 1.28 -1.76 -25.96
C PRO A 138 2.71 -1.25 -26.14
N GLY A 139 3.69 -2.13 -26.00
CA GLY A 139 5.12 -1.80 -26.14
C GLY A 139 5.82 -1.44 -24.83
N GLU A 140 5.10 -1.10 -23.75
CA GLU A 140 5.70 -0.65 -22.48
C GLU A 140 6.04 -1.79 -21.50
N LEU A 141 5.72 -3.04 -21.84
CA LEU A 141 5.84 -4.17 -20.93
C LEU A 141 7.24 -4.31 -20.30
N GLN A 142 8.29 -4.15 -21.09
CA GLN A 142 9.67 -4.33 -20.58
C GLN A 142 10.08 -3.19 -19.62
N SER A 143 9.69 -1.97 -19.93
CA SER A 143 9.93 -0.82 -19.04
C SER A 143 9.13 -0.93 -17.75
N GLU A 144 7.90 -1.42 -17.82
CA GLU A 144 7.05 -1.64 -16.65
C GLU A 144 7.56 -2.77 -15.75
N LEU A 145 8.06 -3.86 -16.32
CA LEU A 145 8.71 -4.94 -15.57
C LEU A 145 9.97 -4.44 -14.84
N ALA A 146 10.81 -3.67 -15.54
CA ALA A 146 12.00 -3.09 -14.95
C ALA A 146 11.67 -2.11 -13.81
N GLU A 147 10.66 -1.25 -14.01
CA GLU A 147 10.19 -0.32 -12.98
C GLU A 147 9.61 -1.05 -11.76
N MET A 148 8.91 -2.18 -11.98
CA MET A 148 8.39 -3.03 -10.90
C MET A 148 9.54 -3.62 -10.07
N ASP A 149 10.56 -4.16 -10.72
CA ASP A 149 11.76 -4.70 -10.05
C ASP A 149 12.47 -3.64 -9.20
N GLU A 150 12.54 -2.40 -9.69
CA GLU A 150 13.19 -1.30 -8.99
C GLU A 150 12.34 -0.72 -7.85
N CYS A 151 11.02 -0.68 -7.99
CA CYS A 151 10.18 -0.01 -7.00
C CYS A 151 9.81 -0.90 -5.81
N MET A 152 9.63 -2.20 -6.01
CA MET A 152 9.15 -3.10 -4.95
C MET A 152 10.07 -3.22 -3.74
N PRO A 153 11.41 -3.20 -3.84
CA PRO A 153 12.27 -3.15 -2.67
C PRO A 153 12.00 -1.97 -1.73
N HIS A 154 11.64 -0.80 -2.27
CA HIS A 154 11.25 0.37 -1.47
C HIS A 154 9.96 0.13 -0.70
N TYR A 155 8.98 -0.51 -1.34
CA TYR A 155 7.73 -0.92 -0.71
C TYR A 155 7.96 -1.96 0.40
N TYR A 156 8.71 -3.02 0.13
CA TYR A 156 8.99 -4.10 1.09
C TYR A 156 9.67 -3.59 2.35
N LYS A 157 10.64 -2.69 2.20
CA LYS A 157 11.36 -2.08 3.32
C LYS A 157 10.42 -1.45 4.34
N ILE A 158 9.40 -0.72 3.88
CA ILE A 158 8.51 0.06 4.74
C ILE A 158 7.23 -0.68 5.13
N THR A 159 6.92 -1.80 4.50
CA THR A 159 5.71 -2.60 4.80
C THR A 159 5.98 -3.92 5.52
N GLY A 160 7.25 -4.20 5.84
CA GLY A 160 7.62 -5.46 6.47
C GLY A 160 7.44 -6.67 5.54
N ASN A 161 7.86 -6.50 4.29
CA ASN A 161 7.82 -7.51 3.22
C ASN A 161 6.39 -7.87 2.75
N HIS A 162 5.38 -7.03 3.04
CA HIS A 162 4.04 -7.24 2.49
C HIS A 162 4.09 -7.36 0.96
N GLY A 163 3.45 -8.39 0.40
CA GLY A 163 3.40 -8.62 -1.04
C GLY A 163 4.73 -9.01 -1.70
N GLN A 164 5.73 -9.45 -0.93
CA GLN A 164 7.02 -9.84 -1.48
C GLN A 164 6.87 -11.00 -2.46
N GLY A 165 7.46 -10.84 -3.65
CA GLY A 165 7.31 -11.76 -4.78
C GLY A 165 6.43 -11.22 -5.90
N ALA A 166 5.76 -10.09 -5.69
CA ALA A 166 4.85 -9.51 -6.69
C ALA A 166 5.55 -9.22 -8.04
N GLU A 167 6.79 -8.68 -8.01
CA GLU A 167 7.60 -8.44 -9.20
C GLU A 167 7.93 -9.73 -9.95
N THR A 168 8.17 -10.81 -9.21
CA THR A 168 8.48 -12.12 -9.78
C THR A 168 7.23 -12.75 -10.41
N ILE A 169 6.06 -12.60 -9.76
CA ILE A 169 4.77 -13.03 -10.33
C ILE A 169 4.49 -12.26 -11.62
N MET A 170 4.70 -10.95 -11.65
CA MET A 170 4.50 -10.15 -12.86
C MET A 170 5.38 -10.62 -14.01
N ARG A 171 6.65 -10.99 -13.75
CA ARG A 171 7.53 -11.58 -14.76
C ARG A 171 7.04 -12.95 -15.24
N ALA A 172 6.57 -13.81 -14.32
CA ALA A 172 6.00 -15.10 -14.68
C ALA A 172 4.80 -14.96 -15.60
N GLU A 173 3.88 -14.06 -15.29
CA GLU A 173 2.69 -13.76 -16.11
C GLU A 173 3.10 -13.21 -17.48
N ALA A 174 4.06 -12.30 -17.55
CA ALA A 174 4.57 -11.75 -18.80
C ALA A 174 5.23 -12.82 -19.66
N ALA A 175 6.05 -13.69 -19.09
CA ALA A 175 6.68 -14.81 -19.77
C ALA A 175 5.63 -15.80 -20.31
N PHE A 176 4.62 -16.11 -19.51
CA PHE A 176 3.51 -16.99 -19.92
C PHE A 176 2.77 -16.42 -21.14
N LEU A 177 2.38 -15.14 -21.10
CA LEU A 177 1.67 -14.50 -22.21
C LEU A 177 2.51 -14.39 -23.49
N GLN A 178 3.84 -14.40 -23.36
CA GLN A 178 4.77 -14.43 -24.48
C GLN A 178 5.09 -15.84 -25.00
N GLY A 179 4.48 -16.88 -24.42
CA GLY A 179 4.72 -18.28 -24.78
C GLY A 179 6.06 -18.84 -24.26
N ARG A 180 6.78 -18.12 -23.40
CA ARG A 180 8.04 -18.56 -22.78
C ARG A 180 7.72 -19.39 -21.52
N LEU A 181 7.14 -20.58 -21.73
CA LEU A 181 6.56 -21.39 -20.64
C LEU A 181 7.60 -21.87 -19.62
N THR A 182 8.81 -22.18 -20.05
CA THR A 182 9.90 -22.58 -19.14
C THR A 182 10.32 -21.42 -18.23
N ASP A 183 10.47 -20.21 -18.78
CA ASP A 183 10.80 -19.02 -18.00
C ASP A 183 9.66 -18.68 -17.01
N ALA A 184 8.41 -18.78 -17.49
CA ALA A 184 7.25 -18.56 -16.64
C ALA A 184 7.21 -19.52 -15.43
N HIS A 185 7.53 -20.78 -15.65
CA HIS A 185 7.60 -21.79 -14.60
C HIS A 185 8.71 -21.48 -13.58
N ILE A 186 9.91 -21.15 -14.04
CA ILE A 186 11.05 -20.78 -13.19
C ILE A 186 10.70 -19.57 -12.31
N GLU A 187 10.14 -18.51 -12.91
CA GLU A 187 9.75 -17.31 -12.16
C GLU A 187 8.63 -17.61 -11.17
N LEU A 188 7.66 -18.44 -11.51
CA LEU A 188 6.57 -18.84 -10.61
C LEU A 188 7.09 -19.63 -9.40
N GLU A 189 7.96 -20.61 -9.61
CA GLU A 189 8.58 -21.36 -8.51
C GLU A 189 9.40 -20.43 -7.59
N SER A 190 10.15 -19.49 -8.18
CA SER A 190 10.89 -18.48 -7.42
C SER A 190 9.95 -17.59 -6.59
N ALA A 191 8.81 -17.18 -7.15
CA ALA A 191 7.79 -16.41 -6.42
C ALA A 191 7.21 -17.21 -5.26
N CYS A 192 6.81 -18.46 -5.50
CA CYS A 192 6.25 -19.35 -4.48
C CYS A 192 7.23 -19.55 -3.31
N ALA A 193 8.52 -19.78 -3.60
CA ALA A 193 9.54 -19.92 -2.57
C ALA A 193 9.65 -18.65 -1.70
N ARG A 194 9.71 -17.46 -2.31
CA ARG A 194 9.79 -16.18 -1.59
C ARG A 194 8.55 -15.93 -0.73
N ILE A 195 7.37 -16.26 -1.23
CA ILE A 195 6.09 -16.09 -0.54
C ILE A 195 6.02 -17.00 0.68
N GLN A 196 6.44 -18.25 0.55
CA GLN A 196 6.48 -19.22 1.66
C GLN A 196 7.49 -18.81 2.74
N ASP A 197 8.71 -18.43 2.35
CA ASP A 197 9.77 -18.01 3.26
C ASP A 197 9.37 -16.79 4.12
N ASN A 198 8.54 -15.91 3.58
CA ASN A 198 8.08 -14.69 4.24
C ASN A 198 6.69 -14.80 4.87
N GLY A 199 6.06 -15.95 4.85
CA GLY A 199 4.72 -16.16 5.42
C GLY A 199 3.62 -15.36 4.71
N GLN A 200 3.81 -15.02 3.43
CA GLN A 200 2.86 -14.26 2.60
C GLN A 200 1.80 -15.16 1.95
N ALA A 201 1.30 -16.16 2.69
CA ALA A 201 0.31 -17.13 2.20
C ALA A 201 -0.99 -16.51 1.65
N ASN A 202 -1.18 -15.19 1.84
CA ASN A 202 -2.35 -14.44 1.37
C ASN A 202 -2.15 -13.79 0.00
N MET A 203 -1.03 -14.03 -0.68
CA MET A 203 -0.90 -13.66 -2.10
C MET A 203 -1.89 -14.51 -2.90
N ALA A 204 -2.83 -13.85 -3.57
CA ALA A 204 -3.98 -14.50 -4.22
C ALA A 204 -3.61 -15.47 -5.37
N LEU A 205 -2.33 -15.64 -5.68
CA LEU A 205 -1.82 -16.47 -6.77
C LEU A 205 -0.99 -17.66 -6.30
N CYS A 206 -1.02 -17.96 -5.01
CA CYS A 206 -0.35 -19.14 -4.45
C CYS A 206 -1.28 -20.31 -4.33
#